data_b7807e804ec7e816f9a631718c743241
#
_entry.id   b7807e804ec7e816f9a631718c743241
#
_cell.length_a   1.000
_cell.length_b   1.000
_cell.length_c   1.000
_cell.angle_alpha   90.00
_cell.angle_beta   90.00
_cell.angle_gamma   90.00
#
_symmetry.space_group_name_H-M   'P 1'
#
loop_
_entity.id
_entity.type
_entity.pdbx_description
1 polymer ?
#
loop_
_entity_poly.entity_id
_entity_poly.type
_entity_poly.pdbx_seq_one_letter_code
_entity_poly.pdbx_strand_id
1 'polypeptide(L)'
;DLAAHQGEWVEPVSVNYRGYDVWELPPNSQGIAALQMLNILEGFDFSKIPFGSAEHVHLFVEAKKLAFADRARFYADPDFGKVPLDWLLSKEYAAQRRALISPDRALREVQPGTPPELEEGDTIYLTTADADGMMVSLIQSNYRGMGSGMAPHGLGFILQDRGEMFVLEGCDTGPAHPNCYASGKRPFQTIIPAFITRDGKPWVSFGVMGGAMQPQGHVQIVMNLVDFGMNLQEAGDAPRIQHEGSTDPTGAATPMRDGG
;
A
#
# COMPACT_ATOMS: atom_id res chain seq x y z
N ASP A 1 -7.12 -9.49 27.86
CA ASP A 1 -6.83 -8.62 26.71
C ASP A 1 -7.80 -8.91 25.56
N LEU A 2 -7.92 -10.13 25.05
CA LEU A 2 -8.85 -10.47 23.96
C LEU A 2 -10.32 -10.12 24.27
N ALA A 3 -10.77 -10.31 25.51
CA ALA A 3 -12.13 -9.97 25.93
C ALA A 3 -12.41 -8.46 25.98
N ALA A 4 -11.37 -7.64 26.04
CA ALA A 4 -11.47 -6.18 26.06
C ALA A 4 -11.25 -5.55 24.69
N HIS A 5 -10.86 -6.35 23.68
CA HIS A 5 -10.62 -5.85 22.34
C HIS A 5 -11.92 -5.39 21.67
N GLN A 6 -11.88 -4.21 21.05
CA GLN A 6 -12.99 -3.65 20.28
C GLN A 6 -12.49 -3.26 18.89
N GLY A 7 -13.35 -3.45 17.90
CA GLY A 7 -13.13 -2.94 16.55
C GLY A 7 -13.22 -1.41 16.53
N GLU A 8 -12.50 -0.79 15.61
CA GLU A 8 -12.43 0.66 15.47
C GLU A 8 -12.94 1.08 14.08
N TRP A 9 -13.76 2.13 14.06
CA TRP A 9 -14.15 2.79 12.83
C TRP A 9 -13.14 3.90 12.50
N VAL A 10 -12.65 3.89 11.27
CA VAL A 10 -11.72 4.92 10.78
C VAL A 10 -12.29 5.56 9.52
N GLU A 11 -12.00 6.85 9.33
CA GLU A 11 -12.34 7.56 8.09
C GLU A 11 -11.36 7.16 6.99
N PRO A 12 -11.86 6.67 5.84
CA PRO A 12 -11.00 6.37 4.70
C PRO A 12 -10.40 7.64 4.10
N VAL A 13 -9.29 7.49 3.40
CA VAL A 13 -8.59 8.57 2.71
C VAL A 13 -8.61 8.36 1.21
N SER A 14 -8.58 9.44 0.43
CA SER A 14 -8.65 9.32 -1.03
C SER A 14 -7.74 10.30 -1.75
N VAL A 15 -7.48 10.00 -3.01
CA VAL A 15 -6.97 10.94 -4.00
C VAL A 15 -7.82 10.87 -5.27
N ASN A 16 -7.96 12.01 -5.95
CA ASN A 16 -8.54 12.01 -7.28
C ASN A 16 -7.45 11.60 -8.28
N TYR A 17 -7.75 10.60 -9.10
CA TYR A 17 -6.92 10.15 -10.20
C TYR A 17 -7.73 10.23 -11.50
N ARG A 18 -7.46 11.23 -12.32
CA ARG A 18 -8.12 11.45 -13.63
C ARG A 18 -9.65 11.47 -13.58
N GLY A 19 -10.22 12.06 -12.52
CA GLY A 19 -11.67 12.14 -12.31
C GLY A 19 -12.31 10.99 -11.55
N TYR A 20 -11.51 10.05 -11.07
CA TYR A 20 -11.93 8.95 -10.18
C TYR A 20 -11.34 9.16 -8.79
N ASP A 21 -12.17 9.07 -7.76
CA ASP A 21 -11.68 9.11 -6.39
C ASP A 21 -11.35 7.69 -5.93
N VAL A 22 -10.09 7.43 -5.66
CA VAL A 22 -9.59 6.15 -5.17
C VAL A 22 -9.43 6.23 -3.66
N TRP A 23 -10.11 5.34 -2.95
CA TRP A 23 -10.23 5.32 -1.49
C TRP A 23 -9.47 4.15 -0.89
N GLU A 24 -8.73 4.42 0.17
CA GLU A 24 -7.92 3.45 0.90
C GLU A 24 -8.06 3.64 2.41
N LEU A 25 -7.66 2.63 3.19
CA LEU A 25 -7.54 2.78 4.63
C LEU A 25 -6.36 3.70 5.00
N PRO A 26 -6.53 4.53 6.05
CA PRO A 26 -5.44 5.36 6.57
C PRO A 26 -4.35 4.51 7.25
N PRO A 27 -3.22 5.11 7.68
CA PRO A 27 -2.24 4.45 8.55
C PRO A 27 -2.90 3.96 9.87
N ASN A 28 -2.46 2.86 10.40
CA ASN A 28 -1.20 2.07 10.26
C ASN A 28 -1.17 1.13 9.03
N SER A 29 -2.14 1.23 8.14
CA SER A 29 -2.21 0.50 6.87
C SER A 29 -1.30 1.12 5.79
N GLN A 30 -1.03 0.36 4.72
CA GLN A 30 -0.21 0.81 3.59
C GLN A 30 -1.00 1.39 2.41
N GLY A 31 -2.32 1.58 2.52
CA GLY A 31 -3.17 2.05 1.41
C GLY A 31 -2.71 3.37 0.80
N ILE A 32 -2.22 4.29 1.62
CA ILE A 32 -1.72 5.57 1.14
C ILE A 32 -0.50 5.44 0.21
N ALA A 33 0.22 4.31 0.18
CA ALA A 33 1.28 4.09 -0.81
C ALA A 33 0.72 3.96 -2.22
N ALA A 34 -0.42 3.28 -2.39
CA ALA A 34 -1.12 3.24 -3.68
C ALA A 34 -1.58 4.64 -4.10
N LEU A 35 -2.14 5.42 -3.18
CA LEU A 35 -2.57 6.79 -3.45
C LEU A 35 -1.40 7.72 -3.83
N GLN A 36 -0.24 7.59 -3.17
CA GLN A 36 0.97 8.32 -3.54
C GLN A 36 1.47 7.94 -4.93
N MET A 37 1.51 6.65 -5.25
CA MET A 37 1.90 6.18 -6.58
C MET A 37 0.98 6.75 -7.67
N LEU A 38 -0.34 6.71 -7.47
CA LEU A 38 -1.31 7.28 -8.40
C LEU A 38 -1.08 8.79 -8.60
N ASN A 39 -0.88 9.55 -7.53
CA ASN A 39 -0.58 10.98 -7.62
C ASN A 39 0.72 11.27 -8.40
N ILE A 40 1.75 10.43 -8.25
CA ILE A 40 2.99 10.57 -9.02
C ILE A 40 2.74 10.24 -10.50
N LEU A 41 2.05 9.13 -10.78
CA LEU A 41 1.79 8.64 -12.13
C LEU A 41 0.83 9.52 -12.93
N GLU A 42 -0.09 10.21 -12.27
CA GLU A 42 -1.05 11.10 -12.94
C GLU A 42 -0.40 12.17 -13.81
N GLY A 43 0.85 12.56 -13.51
CA GLY A 43 1.57 13.55 -14.30
C GLY A 43 2.15 13.04 -15.61
N PHE A 44 2.04 11.75 -15.93
CA PHE A 44 2.46 11.17 -17.19
C PHE A 44 1.27 10.92 -18.11
N ASP A 45 1.48 11.03 -19.42
CA ASP A 45 0.44 10.82 -20.42
C ASP A 45 0.45 9.37 -20.94
N PHE A 46 -0.26 8.49 -20.23
CA PHE A 46 -0.36 7.07 -20.60
C PHE A 46 -1.13 6.80 -21.88
N SER A 47 -1.81 7.79 -22.46
CA SER A 47 -2.40 7.64 -23.80
C SER A 47 -1.35 7.41 -24.90
N LYS A 48 -0.10 7.79 -24.62
CA LYS A 48 1.06 7.65 -25.53
C LYS A 48 2.00 6.51 -25.15
N ILE A 49 1.79 5.89 -24.01
CA ILE A 49 2.66 4.83 -23.46
C ILE A 49 1.91 3.51 -23.54
N PRO A 50 2.33 2.58 -24.41
CA PRO A 50 1.63 1.30 -24.55
C PRO A 50 1.68 0.47 -23.25
N PHE A 51 0.57 -0.21 -22.95
CA PHE A 51 0.51 -1.17 -21.85
C PHE A 51 1.62 -2.22 -21.96
N GLY A 52 2.31 -2.48 -20.85
CA GLY A 52 3.40 -3.47 -20.78
C GLY A 52 4.71 -3.06 -21.46
N SER A 53 4.80 -1.85 -22.03
CA SER A 53 6.06 -1.34 -22.59
C SER A 53 7.11 -1.11 -21.51
N ALA A 54 8.39 -1.07 -21.91
CA ALA A 54 9.49 -0.77 -21.00
C ALA A 54 9.31 0.58 -20.28
N GLU A 55 8.76 1.58 -20.99
CA GLU A 55 8.45 2.89 -20.42
C GLU A 55 7.35 2.81 -19.36
N HIS A 56 6.25 2.08 -19.64
CA HIS A 56 5.19 1.84 -18.66
C HIS A 56 5.74 1.19 -17.39
N VAL A 57 6.50 0.09 -17.54
CA VAL A 57 7.12 -0.62 -16.41
C VAL A 57 8.08 0.28 -15.65
N HIS A 58 8.91 1.04 -16.35
CA HIS A 58 9.87 1.96 -15.75
C HIS A 58 9.19 3.02 -14.87
N LEU A 59 8.22 3.76 -15.42
CA LEU A 59 7.52 4.80 -14.69
C LEU A 59 6.78 4.26 -13.47
N PHE A 60 6.13 3.10 -13.63
CA PHE A 60 5.45 2.40 -12.55
C PHE A 60 6.42 2.03 -11.41
N VAL A 61 7.55 1.40 -11.74
CA VAL A 61 8.56 0.98 -10.76
C VAL A 61 9.19 2.17 -10.05
N GLU A 62 9.49 3.25 -10.78
CA GLU A 62 10.06 4.46 -10.19
C GLU A 62 9.06 5.13 -9.22
N ALA A 63 7.80 5.25 -9.59
CA ALA A 63 6.76 5.76 -8.70
C ALA A 63 6.62 4.88 -7.44
N LYS A 64 6.67 3.55 -7.60
CA LYS A 64 6.65 2.61 -6.48
C LYS A 64 7.83 2.81 -5.54
N LYS A 65 9.05 2.91 -6.04
CA LYS A 65 10.25 3.14 -5.20
C LYS A 65 10.09 4.39 -4.34
N LEU A 66 9.62 5.47 -4.93
CA LEU A 66 9.42 6.75 -4.26
C LEU A 66 8.37 6.66 -3.16
N ALA A 67 7.19 6.10 -3.44
CA ALA A 67 6.12 5.93 -2.46
C ALA A 67 6.51 4.95 -1.34
N PHE A 68 7.26 3.89 -1.65
CA PHE A 68 7.68 2.92 -0.66
C PHE A 68 8.81 3.45 0.25
N ALA A 69 9.65 4.35 -0.23
CA ALA A 69 10.59 5.06 0.63
C ALA A 69 9.85 5.92 1.69
N ASP A 70 8.78 6.59 1.29
CA ASP A 70 7.93 7.34 2.22
C ASP A 70 7.18 6.40 3.17
N ARG A 71 6.66 5.27 2.66
CA ARG A 71 6.02 4.22 3.45
C ARG A 71 6.92 3.76 4.58
N ALA A 72 8.15 3.46 4.28
CA ALA A 72 9.13 3.01 5.26
C ALA A 72 9.42 4.04 6.34
N ARG A 73 9.41 5.31 6.00
CA ARG A 73 9.80 6.40 6.91
C ARG A 73 8.66 6.87 7.79
N PHE A 74 7.42 6.87 7.29
CA PHE A 74 6.32 7.62 7.90
C PHE A 74 5.15 6.75 8.37
N TYR A 75 4.94 5.52 7.82
CA TYR A 75 3.73 4.77 8.13
C TYR A 75 3.88 4.01 9.45
N ALA A 76 3.00 4.36 10.37
CA ALA A 76 2.93 3.76 11.70
C ALA A 76 1.55 4.04 12.32
N ASP A 77 1.34 3.56 13.52
CA ASP A 77 0.13 3.85 14.30
C ASP A 77 0.04 5.37 14.60
N PRO A 78 -1.02 6.06 14.10
CA PRO A 78 -1.16 7.50 14.27
C PRO A 78 -1.37 7.93 15.72
N ASP A 79 -1.78 7.03 16.62
CA ASP A 79 -1.94 7.31 18.05
C ASP A 79 -0.58 7.45 18.75
N PHE A 80 0.48 6.93 18.16
CA PHE A 80 1.85 6.93 18.69
C PHE A 80 2.82 7.85 17.96
N GLY A 81 2.41 8.42 16.83
CA GLY A 81 3.24 9.34 16.07
C GLY A 81 2.50 9.99 14.91
N LYS A 82 2.79 11.25 14.67
CA LYS A 82 2.12 12.01 13.61
C LYS A 82 2.59 11.54 12.24
N VAL A 83 1.68 10.93 11.46
CA VAL A 83 1.87 10.69 10.03
C VAL A 83 1.44 11.94 9.27
N PRO A 84 2.30 12.56 8.45
CA PRO A 84 1.96 13.80 7.72
C PRO A 84 1.10 13.50 6.49
N LEU A 85 -0.11 12.98 6.71
CA LEU A 85 -0.99 12.40 5.70
C LEU A 85 -1.34 13.39 4.58
N ASP A 86 -1.80 14.60 4.95
CA ASP A 86 -2.20 15.62 3.98
C ASP A 86 -1.05 16.01 3.05
N TRP A 87 0.17 16.08 3.59
CA TRP A 87 1.36 16.38 2.81
C TRP A 87 1.73 15.21 1.89
N LEU A 88 1.75 13.97 2.40
CA LEU A 88 2.07 12.78 1.62
C LEU A 88 1.12 12.58 0.43
N LEU A 89 -0.15 12.96 0.60
CA LEU A 89 -1.19 12.83 -0.44
C LEU A 89 -1.38 14.09 -1.28
N SER A 90 -0.61 15.17 -1.04
CA SER A 90 -0.73 16.39 -1.83
C SER A 90 -0.18 16.22 -3.25
N LYS A 91 -0.82 16.92 -4.20
CA LYS A 91 -0.37 16.95 -5.61
C LYS A 91 0.99 17.67 -5.75
N GLU A 92 1.26 18.63 -4.87
CA GLU A 92 2.53 19.36 -4.80
C GLU A 92 3.68 18.42 -4.41
N TYR A 93 3.48 17.60 -3.40
CA TYR A 93 4.47 16.61 -3.01
C TYR A 93 4.67 15.55 -4.09
N ALA A 94 3.60 15.07 -4.69
CA ALA A 94 3.68 14.14 -5.81
C ALA A 94 4.45 14.71 -7.00
N ALA A 95 4.30 16.00 -7.30
CA ALA A 95 5.08 16.68 -8.34
C ALA A 95 6.59 16.74 -8.00
N GLN A 96 6.93 16.99 -6.74
CA GLN A 96 8.33 16.96 -6.28
C GLN A 96 8.93 15.55 -6.42
N ARG A 97 8.18 14.52 -6.04
CA ARG A 97 8.62 13.12 -6.17
C ARG A 97 8.76 12.72 -7.64
N ARG A 98 7.79 13.06 -8.47
CA ARG A 98 7.83 12.81 -9.93
C ARG A 98 9.04 13.45 -10.60
N ALA A 99 9.45 14.63 -10.17
CA ALA A 99 10.62 15.33 -10.72
C ALA A 99 11.95 14.57 -10.51
N LEU A 100 11.98 13.58 -9.63
CA LEU A 100 13.14 12.71 -9.42
C LEU A 100 13.22 11.57 -10.45
N ILE A 101 12.12 11.25 -11.14
CA ILE A 101 12.06 10.19 -12.13
C ILE A 101 12.74 10.66 -13.42
N SER A 102 13.80 9.95 -13.81
CA SER A 102 14.45 10.15 -15.11
C SER A 102 13.80 9.20 -16.13
N PRO A 103 13.44 9.64 -17.34
CA PRO A 103 12.88 8.77 -18.37
C PRO A 103 13.84 7.69 -18.86
N ASP A 104 15.14 7.93 -18.76
CA ASP A 104 16.19 7.10 -19.38
C ASP A 104 17.00 6.29 -18.36
N ARG A 105 16.76 6.48 -17.07
CA ARG A 105 17.60 5.90 -16.02
C ARG A 105 16.82 5.54 -14.77
N ALA A 106 16.95 4.29 -14.33
CA ALA A 106 16.41 3.86 -13.04
C ALA A 106 17.17 4.51 -11.87
N LEU A 107 16.41 4.95 -10.85
CA LEU A 107 16.98 5.39 -9.58
C LEU A 107 17.63 4.19 -8.88
N ARG A 108 18.90 4.29 -8.54
CA ARG A 108 19.64 3.25 -7.81
C ARG A 108 19.43 3.35 -6.31
N GLU A 109 19.23 4.55 -5.80
CA GLU A 109 18.97 4.84 -4.40
C GLU A 109 17.81 5.82 -4.29
N VAL A 110 16.88 5.56 -3.40
CA VAL A 110 15.74 6.43 -3.12
C VAL A 110 15.74 6.77 -1.64
N GLN A 111 15.95 8.04 -1.32
CA GLN A 111 15.85 8.56 0.04
C GLN A 111 14.39 8.99 0.35
N PRO A 112 13.92 8.91 1.56
CA PRO A 112 14.51 8.36 2.76
C PRO A 112 14.08 6.91 3.02
N GLY A 113 14.92 6.18 3.67
CA GLY A 113 14.58 4.95 4.34
C GLY A 113 15.31 3.72 3.82
N THR A 114 15.78 2.92 4.74
CA THR A 114 16.44 1.65 4.51
C THR A 114 15.64 0.54 5.19
N PRO A 115 15.36 -0.58 4.58
CA PRO A 115 14.45 -1.62 5.04
C PRO A 115 15.01 -3.03 5.09
N PRO A 116 14.27 -4.02 5.62
CA PRO A 116 14.49 -5.42 5.30
C PRO A 116 13.49 -6.01 4.31
N GLU A 117 13.80 -7.23 3.89
CA GLU A 117 13.01 -8.05 2.98
C GLU A 117 11.65 -8.43 3.59
N LEU A 118 10.58 -8.34 2.78
CA LEU A 118 9.30 -8.98 3.07
C LEU A 118 9.21 -10.27 2.26
N GLU A 119 8.98 -11.38 2.96
CA GLU A 119 8.50 -12.60 2.35
C GLU A 119 7.00 -12.49 2.00
N GLU A 120 6.51 -13.34 1.11
CA GLU A 120 5.14 -13.34 0.62
C GLU A 120 4.13 -13.49 1.76
N GLY A 121 3.14 -12.58 1.83
CA GLY A 121 2.04 -12.63 2.76
C GLY A 121 0.84 -13.36 2.17
N ASP A 122 0.14 -14.15 2.98
CA ASP A 122 -1.09 -14.84 2.59
C ASP A 122 -2.33 -14.02 3.01
N THR A 123 -3.26 -13.79 2.08
CA THR A 123 -4.36 -12.85 2.27
C THR A 123 -5.59 -13.34 1.50
N ILE A 124 -6.79 -13.10 2.03
CA ILE A 124 -8.07 -13.32 1.34
C ILE A 124 -8.80 -11.99 1.18
N TYR A 125 -9.29 -11.73 -0.02
CA TYR A 125 -10.15 -10.60 -0.34
C TYR A 125 -11.50 -11.08 -0.88
N LEU A 126 -12.58 -10.41 -0.47
CA LEU A 126 -13.90 -10.56 -1.07
C LEU A 126 -14.62 -9.22 -1.19
N THR A 127 -15.53 -9.12 -2.15
CA THR A 127 -16.42 -7.98 -2.31
C THR A 127 -17.85 -8.45 -2.55
N THR A 128 -18.80 -7.66 -2.08
CA THR A 128 -20.23 -7.86 -2.34
C THR A 128 -20.88 -6.54 -2.71
N ALA A 129 -21.95 -6.59 -3.51
CA ALA A 129 -22.74 -5.43 -3.86
C ALA A 129 -24.22 -5.82 -3.90
N ASP A 130 -25.10 -4.89 -3.57
CA ASP A 130 -26.54 -5.05 -3.70
C ASP A 130 -27.14 -4.17 -4.81
N ALA A 131 -28.45 -4.30 -5.03
CA ALA A 131 -29.17 -3.56 -6.06
C ALA A 131 -29.31 -2.06 -5.75
N ASP A 132 -29.15 -1.68 -4.48
CA ASP A 132 -29.21 -0.28 -4.05
C ASP A 132 -27.86 0.43 -4.14
N GLY A 133 -26.81 -0.30 -4.55
CA GLY A 133 -25.47 0.23 -4.76
C GLY A 133 -24.60 0.22 -3.49
N MET A 134 -25.05 -0.46 -2.41
CA MET A 134 -24.19 -0.68 -1.26
C MET A 134 -23.14 -1.73 -1.61
N MET A 135 -21.89 -1.45 -1.32
CA MET A 135 -20.77 -2.36 -1.57
C MET A 135 -19.96 -2.59 -0.29
N VAL A 136 -19.46 -3.81 -0.13
CA VAL A 136 -18.51 -4.17 0.92
C VAL A 136 -17.21 -4.61 0.29
N SER A 137 -16.10 -4.02 0.73
CA SER A 137 -14.74 -4.42 0.40
C SER A 137 -14.12 -5.01 1.66
N LEU A 138 -13.95 -6.33 1.71
CA LEU A 138 -13.51 -7.05 2.90
C LEU A 138 -12.19 -7.76 2.63
N ILE A 139 -11.24 -7.55 3.52
CA ILE A 139 -9.95 -8.22 3.49
C ILE A 139 -9.63 -8.79 4.87
N GLN A 140 -9.08 -10.00 4.90
CA GLN A 140 -8.54 -10.59 6.11
C GLN A 140 -7.25 -11.33 5.81
N SER A 141 -6.35 -11.39 6.79
CA SER A 141 -5.03 -11.97 6.61
C SER A 141 -4.39 -12.29 7.94
N ASN A 142 -3.72 -13.41 8.01
CA ASN A 142 -2.80 -13.72 9.11
C ASN A 142 -1.41 -13.10 8.88
N TYR A 143 -1.17 -12.52 7.71
CA TYR A 143 0.05 -12.01 7.13
C TYR A 143 0.89 -13.16 6.54
N ARG A 144 1.58 -13.98 7.30
CA ARG A 144 2.37 -15.12 6.78
C ARG A 144 1.67 -16.44 7.06
N GLY A 145 1.29 -17.20 6.05
CA GLY A 145 0.74 -18.55 6.15
C GLY A 145 -0.20 -18.75 7.34
N MET A 146 0.24 -19.53 8.34
CA MET A 146 -0.50 -19.79 9.57
C MET A 146 -0.36 -18.68 10.63
N GLY A 147 0.07 -17.47 10.26
CA GLY A 147 0.28 -16.37 11.18
C GLY A 147 1.27 -16.74 12.27
N SER A 148 0.99 -16.36 13.51
CA SER A 148 1.83 -16.69 14.67
C SER A 148 1.87 -18.18 15.03
N GLY A 149 1.06 -19.02 14.41
CA GLY A 149 0.86 -20.42 14.79
C GLY A 149 0.11 -20.62 16.13
N MET A 150 -0.25 -19.53 16.81
CA MET A 150 -0.95 -19.57 18.09
C MET A 150 -2.47 -19.55 17.90
N ALA A 151 -3.14 -20.62 18.31
CA ALA A 151 -4.59 -20.69 18.36
C ALA A 151 -5.04 -20.51 19.82
N PRO A 152 -5.72 -19.42 20.20
CA PRO A 152 -6.25 -19.26 21.54
C PRO A 152 -7.30 -20.33 21.84
N HIS A 153 -7.21 -20.91 23.03
CA HIS A 153 -8.09 -22.00 23.42
C HIS A 153 -9.57 -21.57 23.34
N GLY A 154 -10.38 -22.35 22.63
CA GLY A 154 -11.83 -22.14 22.53
C GLY A 154 -12.29 -21.04 21.58
N LEU A 155 -11.38 -20.34 20.85
CA LEU A 155 -11.77 -19.26 19.95
C LEU A 155 -11.87 -19.66 18.47
N GLY A 156 -11.24 -20.78 18.06
CA GLY A 156 -11.40 -21.36 16.72
C GLY A 156 -10.71 -20.55 15.59
N PHE A 157 -9.74 -19.68 15.90
CA PHE A 157 -8.93 -18.95 14.93
C PHE A 157 -7.46 -18.87 15.36
N ILE A 158 -6.58 -18.54 14.43
CA ILE A 158 -5.15 -18.35 14.64
C ILE A 158 -4.87 -16.84 14.70
N LEU A 159 -3.98 -16.43 15.63
CA LEU A 159 -3.55 -15.03 15.71
C LEU A 159 -2.61 -14.70 14.55
N GLN A 160 -2.81 -13.52 13.96
CA GLN A 160 -1.91 -12.98 12.95
C GLN A 160 -0.52 -12.66 13.54
N ASP A 161 0.50 -12.55 12.71
CA ASP A 161 1.90 -12.35 13.12
C ASP A 161 2.49 -10.98 12.78
N ARG A 162 1.67 -9.98 12.48
CA ARG A 162 2.14 -8.62 12.13
C ARG A 162 2.94 -7.92 13.22
N GLY A 163 2.96 -8.45 14.44
CA GLY A 163 3.88 -7.98 15.48
C GLY A 163 5.36 -8.03 15.09
N GLU A 164 5.74 -8.92 14.16
CA GLU A 164 7.10 -8.99 13.62
C GLU A 164 7.49 -7.73 12.83
N MET A 165 6.53 -6.95 12.37
CA MET A 165 6.76 -5.73 11.60
C MET A 165 7.13 -4.52 12.47
N PHE A 166 7.16 -4.65 13.79
CA PHE A 166 7.68 -3.59 14.64
C PHE A 166 9.21 -3.47 14.50
N VAL A 167 9.67 -2.23 14.53
CA VAL A 167 11.09 -1.94 14.74
C VAL A 167 11.44 -2.24 16.19
N LEU A 168 12.46 -3.08 16.41
CA LEU A 168 12.92 -3.48 17.75
C LEU A 168 14.28 -2.88 18.12
N GLU A 169 15.09 -2.48 17.13
CA GLU A 169 16.43 -1.95 17.33
C GLU A 169 16.48 -0.42 17.14
N GLY A 170 17.36 0.24 17.85
CA GLY A 170 17.56 1.69 17.73
C GLY A 170 16.41 2.56 18.24
N CYS A 171 15.44 1.96 18.95
CA CYS A 171 14.26 2.68 19.44
C CYS A 171 14.57 3.60 20.66
N ASP A 172 15.64 3.29 21.39
CA ASP A 172 16.06 4.03 22.58
C ASP A 172 17.17 5.06 22.32
N THR A 173 17.68 5.12 21.07
CA THR A 173 18.82 5.95 20.71
C THR A 173 18.47 6.95 19.59
N GLY A 174 18.33 8.21 19.92
CA GLY A 174 18.03 9.27 18.95
C GLY A 174 16.56 9.39 18.60
N PRO A 175 16.19 10.02 17.47
CA PRO A 175 14.80 10.09 17.02
C PRO A 175 14.34 8.69 16.59
N ALA A 176 13.51 8.07 17.45
CA ALA A 176 13.00 6.72 17.26
C ALA A 176 12.20 6.60 15.95
N HIS A 177 12.29 5.44 15.32
CA HIS A 177 11.45 5.12 14.15
C HIS A 177 9.96 5.14 14.56
N PRO A 178 9.04 5.73 13.77
CA PRO A 178 7.63 5.82 14.16
C PRO A 178 6.96 4.46 14.40
N ASN A 179 7.47 3.37 13.81
CA ASN A 179 6.96 2.00 14.01
C ASN A 179 7.73 1.20 15.08
N CYS A 180 8.47 1.85 15.98
CA CYS A 180 9.05 1.17 17.14
C CYS A 180 7.97 0.54 18.02
N TYR A 181 8.26 -0.65 18.56
CA TYR A 181 7.35 -1.34 19.47
C TYR A 181 6.99 -0.48 20.69
N ALA A 182 5.72 -0.45 21.03
CA ALA A 182 5.22 0.09 22.29
C ALA A 182 3.97 -0.70 22.73
N SER A 183 3.74 -0.75 24.05
CA SER A 183 2.56 -1.43 24.59
C SER A 183 1.27 -0.75 24.12
N GLY A 184 0.29 -1.55 23.66
CA GLY A 184 -0.98 -1.07 23.13
C GLY A 184 -0.94 -0.50 21.71
N LYS A 185 0.24 -0.47 21.08
CA LYS A 185 0.44 0.04 19.72
C LYS A 185 0.07 -0.99 18.67
N ARG A 186 -0.59 -0.53 17.61
CA ARG A 186 -0.87 -1.32 16.39
C ARG A 186 0.40 -1.39 15.54
N PRO A 187 0.84 -2.58 15.10
CA PRO A 187 1.94 -2.69 14.14
C PRO A 187 1.54 -2.09 12.79
N PHE A 188 2.53 -1.68 11.99
CA PHE A 188 2.30 -1.49 10.56
C PHE A 188 1.63 -2.74 9.98
N GLN A 189 0.68 -2.57 9.07
CA GLN A 189 -0.06 -3.69 8.50
C GLN A 189 -0.28 -3.52 7.00
N THR A 190 -0.46 -4.64 6.30
CA THR A 190 -0.44 -4.71 4.84
C THR A 190 -1.81 -4.80 4.17
N ILE A 191 -2.88 -5.08 4.91
CA ILE A 191 -4.22 -5.23 4.34
C ILE A 191 -4.80 -3.86 3.96
N ILE A 192 -5.32 -3.75 2.73
CA ILE A 192 -5.84 -2.52 2.14
C ILE A 192 -7.07 -2.81 1.25
N PRO A 193 -8.28 -3.00 1.82
CA PRO A 193 -9.48 -3.07 1.00
C PRO A 193 -9.76 -1.68 0.42
N ALA A 194 -10.10 -1.59 -0.87
CA ALA A 194 -10.21 -0.32 -1.58
C ALA A 194 -11.55 -0.13 -2.27
N PHE A 195 -11.85 1.14 -2.58
CA PHE A 195 -12.98 1.56 -3.39
C PHE A 195 -12.57 2.60 -4.42
N ILE A 196 -13.33 2.65 -5.52
CA ILE A 196 -13.30 3.75 -6.47
C ILE A 196 -14.70 4.34 -6.55
N THR A 197 -14.80 5.65 -6.45
CA THR A 197 -16.02 6.40 -6.77
C THR A 197 -15.81 7.25 -8.01
N ARG A 198 -16.89 7.50 -8.74
CA ARG A 198 -16.92 8.38 -9.89
C ARG A 198 -18.13 9.30 -9.78
N ASP A 199 -17.90 10.60 -9.91
CA ASP A 199 -18.95 11.62 -9.77
C ASP A 199 -19.73 11.48 -8.43
N GLY A 200 -19.03 11.15 -7.35
CA GLY A 200 -19.57 10.94 -6.01
C GLY A 200 -20.41 9.66 -5.84
N LYS A 201 -20.40 8.75 -6.82
CA LYS A 201 -21.14 7.47 -6.77
C LYS A 201 -20.18 6.28 -6.68
N PRO A 202 -20.59 5.21 -5.97
CA PRO A 202 -19.85 3.95 -5.97
C PRO A 202 -19.66 3.43 -7.41
N TRP A 203 -18.43 3.02 -7.74
CA TRP A 203 -18.12 2.47 -9.06
C TRP A 203 -17.50 1.09 -8.99
N VAL A 204 -16.42 0.91 -8.21
CA VAL A 204 -15.73 -0.36 -8.05
C VAL A 204 -15.29 -0.54 -6.61
N SER A 205 -15.48 -1.74 -6.04
CA SER A 205 -14.77 -2.21 -4.86
C SER A 205 -13.76 -3.26 -5.29
N PHE A 206 -12.53 -3.19 -4.79
CA PHE A 206 -11.46 -4.07 -5.24
C PHE A 206 -10.39 -4.26 -4.17
N GLY A 207 -9.58 -5.30 -4.35
CA GLY A 207 -8.42 -5.58 -3.54
C GLY A 207 -7.56 -6.67 -4.17
N VAL A 208 -6.31 -6.74 -3.79
CA VAL A 208 -5.37 -7.79 -4.20
C VAL A 208 -4.67 -8.36 -2.98
N MET A 209 -4.06 -9.52 -3.12
CA MET A 209 -3.27 -10.21 -2.11
C MET A 209 -1.77 -9.97 -2.31
N GLY A 210 -0.93 -10.45 -1.35
CA GLY A 210 0.52 -10.51 -1.52
C GLY A 210 1.31 -9.46 -0.73
N GLY A 211 0.95 -9.14 0.52
CA GLY A 211 1.75 -8.26 1.38
C GLY A 211 2.11 -6.94 0.71
N ALA A 212 3.39 -6.69 0.43
CA ALA A 212 3.89 -5.49 -0.25
C ALA A 212 3.47 -5.38 -1.73
N MET A 213 2.94 -6.44 -2.33
CA MET A 213 2.33 -6.39 -3.66
C MET A 213 1.01 -5.63 -3.67
N GLN A 214 0.28 -5.55 -2.57
CA GLN A 214 -1.06 -4.97 -2.54
C GLN A 214 -1.09 -3.52 -3.08
N PRO A 215 -0.29 -2.55 -2.61
CA PRO A 215 -0.29 -1.21 -3.19
C PRO A 215 0.09 -1.19 -4.68
N GLN A 216 1.02 -2.04 -5.09
CA GLN A 216 1.44 -2.17 -6.49
C GLN A 216 0.30 -2.73 -7.36
N GLY A 217 -0.39 -3.75 -6.88
CA GLY A 217 -1.53 -4.35 -7.56
C GLY A 217 -2.73 -3.39 -7.66
N HIS A 218 -3.01 -2.62 -6.61
CA HIS A 218 -4.06 -1.61 -6.62
C HIS A 218 -3.84 -0.56 -7.70
N VAL A 219 -2.64 -0.02 -7.78
CA VAL A 219 -2.28 0.97 -8.81
C VAL A 219 -2.44 0.38 -10.22
N GLN A 220 -2.01 -0.85 -10.45
CA GLN A 220 -2.15 -1.50 -11.76
C GLN A 220 -3.61 -1.73 -12.13
N ILE A 221 -4.47 -2.15 -11.19
CA ILE A 221 -5.91 -2.28 -11.44
C ILE A 221 -6.52 -0.92 -11.79
N VAL A 222 -6.20 0.13 -11.04
CA VAL A 222 -6.71 1.49 -11.33
C VAL A 222 -6.25 1.97 -12.70
N MET A 223 -4.96 1.82 -13.03
CA MET A 223 -4.42 2.21 -14.34
C MET A 223 -5.05 1.40 -15.48
N ASN A 224 -5.24 0.08 -15.29
CA ASN A 224 -5.88 -0.77 -16.29
C ASN A 224 -7.29 -0.29 -16.63
N LEU A 225 -8.07 0.09 -15.62
CA LEU A 225 -9.42 0.60 -15.80
C LEU A 225 -9.45 2.02 -16.37
N VAL A 226 -8.59 2.92 -15.87
CA VAL A 226 -8.68 4.37 -16.14
C VAL A 226 -7.81 4.80 -17.32
N ASP A 227 -6.54 4.37 -17.36
CA ASP A 227 -5.59 4.78 -18.40
C ASP A 227 -5.69 3.92 -19.67
N PHE A 228 -5.87 2.60 -19.49
CA PHE A 228 -5.89 1.64 -20.59
C PHE A 228 -7.31 1.23 -21.02
N GLY A 229 -8.34 1.70 -20.34
CA GLY A 229 -9.75 1.49 -20.71
C GLY A 229 -10.22 0.05 -20.68
N MET A 230 -9.55 -0.81 -19.91
CA MET A 230 -9.91 -2.21 -19.76
C MET A 230 -11.23 -2.36 -18.99
N ASN A 231 -12.04 -3.37 -19.33
CA ASN A 231 -13.14 -3.77 -18.47
C ASN A 231 -12.67 -4.48 -17.20
N LEU A 232 -13.57 -4.76 -16.26
CA LEU A 232 -13.22 -5.35 -14.95
C LEU A 232 -12.53 -6.71 -15.07
N GLN A 233 -12.96 -7.55 -16.00
CA GLN A 233 -12.35 -8.86 -16.22
C GLN A 233 -10.96 -8.73 -16.86
N GLU A 234 -10.83 -7.90 -17.87
CA GLU A 234 -9.54 -7.62 -18.52
C GLU A 234 -8.53 -7.03 -17.53
N ALA A 235 -8.98 -6.09 -16.68
CA ALA A 235 -8.12 -5.48 -15.67
C ALA A 235 -7.63 -6.50 -14.62
N GLY A 236 -8.48 -7.48 -14.29
CA GLY A 236 -8.13 -8.59 -13.39
C GLY A 236 -7.20 -9.63 -14.00
N ASP A 237 -7.40 -9.96 -15.29
CA ASP A 237 -6.64 -10.98 -16.02
C ASP A 237 -5.30 -10.46 -16.57
N ALA A 238 -5.16 -9.13 -16.72
CA ALA A 238 -3.93 -8.52 -17.21
C ALA A 238 -2.72 -8.92 -16.35
N PRO A 239 -1.57 -9.22 -16.98
CA PRO A 239 -0.37 -9.54 -16.25
C PRO A 239 0.05 -8.37 -15.36
N ARG A 240 0.42 -8.69 -14.11
CA ARG A 240 0.87 -7.72 -13.13
C ARG A 240 2.38 -7.78 -12.91
N ILE A 241 2.94 -6.62 -12.65
CA ILE A 241 4.34 -6.44 -12.32
C ILE A 241 4.44 -6.38 -10.80
N GLN A 242 5.39 -7.12 -10.23
CA GLN A 242 5.83 -6.97 -8.84
C GLN A 242 7.29 -6.54 -8.87
N HIS A 243 7.60 -5.41 -8.24
CA HIS A 243 8.96 -4.97 -8.00
C HIS A 243 9.32 -5.24 -6.54
N GLU A 244 10.39 -5.97 -6.33
CA GLU A 244 10.97 -6.28 -5.03
C GLU A 244 12.06 -5.27 -4.65
N GLY A 245 12.63 -5.38 -3.45
CA GLY A 245 13.76 -4.54 -3.05
C GLY A 245 13.41 -3.09 -2.76
N SER A 246 12.33 -2.86 -2.05
CA SER A 246 11.96 -1.55 -1.50
C SER A 246 11.85 -1.59 0.01
N THR A 247 11.77 -0.39 0.59
CA THR A 247 11.86 -0.14 2.02
C THR A 247 10.58 -0.48 2.78
N ASP A 248 10.69 -1.11 3.94
CA ASP A 248 9.60 -1.43 4.85
C ASP A 248 9.69 -0.66 6.18
N PRO A 249 8.54 -0.46 6.87
CA PRO A 249 8.50 0.27 8.14
C PRO A 249 9.12 -0.48 9.34
N THR A 250 9.95 -1.47 9.09
CA THR A 250 10.69 -2.24 10.10
C THR A 250 12.08 -1.69 10.40
N GLY A 251 12.51 -0.66 9.66
CA GLY A 251 13.79 0.01 9.87
C GLY A 251 15.04 -0.70 9.34
N ALA A 252 14.91 -1.92 8.80
CA ALA A 252 16.05 -2.63 8.23
C ALA A 252 16.24 -2.34 6.72
N ALA A 253 17.44 -2.46 6.21
CA ALA A 253 17.81 -2.13 4.85
C ALA A 253 17.90 -3.37 3.96
N THR A 254 17.11 -3.42 2.90
CA THR A 254 17.35 -4.37 1.81
C THR A 254 18.00 -3.64 0.65
N PRO A 255 19.23 -3.98 0.26
CA PRO A 255 19.79 -3.41 -0.96
C PRO A 255 18.92 -3.80 -2.14
N MET A 256 18.54 -2.80 -2.95
CA MET A 256 17.95 -3.10 -4.25
C MET A 256 18.94 -3.90 -5.06
N ARG A 257 18.52 -5.08 -5.54
CA ARG A 257 19.32 -5.86 -6.49
C ARG A 257 19.36 -5.11 -7.83
N ASP A 258 20.47 -5.17 -8.54
CA ASP A 258 20.56 -4.67 -9.92
C ASP A 258 19.49 -5.38 -10.76
N GLY A 259 18.49 -4.61 -11.21
CA GLY A 259 17.38 -5.12 -12.00
C GLY A 259 16.06 -5.30 -11.22
N GLY A 260 16.01 -5.01 -9.93
CA GLY A 260 14.76 -5.00 -9.14
C GLY A 260 14.29 -6.35 -8.69
#